data_5b2e92f41eb8753a5209a9b356f61781
#
_entry.id   5b2e92f41eb8753a5209a9b356f61781
#
_cell.length_a   1.000
_cell.length_b   1.000
_cell.length_c   1.000
_cell.angle_alpha   90.00
_cell.angle_beta   90.00
_cell.angle_gamma   90.00
#
_symmetry.space_group_name_H-M   'P 1'
#
loop_
_entity.id
_entity.type
_entity.pdbx_description
1 polymer ?
#
loop_
_entity_poly.entity_id
_entity_poly.type
_entity_poly.pdbx_seq_one_letter_code
_entity_poly.pdbx_strand_id
1 'polypeptide(L)'
;MKRIYAIPEWCVNCRRCEVACKAQHSPWPGNIVKAFTLAGDEIYNRVRVEGDNIVSFAANSRHCAKPKCVEGCISGAMQRDPETGVVTSDPSRCVGCRTCVSMCPFGAITVVPAPSGVKPIALKCDLCGDGAGAAGEPSCVAACPNRALMYVESEAM
;
A
#
# COMPACT_ATOMS: atom_id res chain seq x y z
N MET A 1 5.95 -16.25 2.11
CA MET A 1 5.90 -14.79 1.85
C MET A 1 4.49 -14.29 2.06
N LYS A 2 4.29 -13.29 2.92
CA LYS A 2 2.96 -12.73 3.21
C LYS A 2 2.50 -11.75 2.12
N ARG A 3 1.23 -11.84 1.72
CA ARG A 3 0.63 -10.99 0.66
C ARG A 3 -0.83 -10.70 0.96
N ILE A 4 -1.34 -9.62 0.37
CA ILE A 4 -2.76 -9.29 0.37
C ILE A 4 -3.31 -9.61 -1.03
N TYR A 5 -4.36 -10.44 -1.08
CA TYR A 5 -5.12 -10.74 -2.28
C TYR A 5 -6.46 -10.02 -2.23
N ALA A 6 -6.83 -9.43 -3.34
CA ALA A 6 -8.15 -8.83 -3.52
C ALA A 6 -9.04 -9.78 -4.33
N ILE A 7 -10.25 -10.01 -3.85
CA ILE A 7 -11.30 -10.80 -4.50
C ILE A 7 -12.32 -9.83 -5.06
N PRO A 8 -12.33 -9.57 -6.38
CA PRO A 8 -13.20 -8.57 -6.99
C PRO A 8 -14.68 -8.83 -6.74
N GLU A 9 -15.09 -10.10 -6.77
CA GLU A 9 -16.49 -10.54 -6.62
C GLU A 9 -17.08 -10.18 -5.24
N TRP A 10 -16.23 -9.96 -4.26
CA TRP A 10 -16.64 -9.63 -2.89
C TRP A 10 -16.45 -8.14 -2.56
N CYS A 11 -15.86 -7.39 -3.48
CA CYS A 11 -15.63 -5.95 -3.28
C CYS A 11 -16.91 -5.16 -3.58
N VAL A 12 -17.40 -4.42 -2.59
CA VAL A 12 -18.61 -3.58 -2.71
C VAL A 12 -18.29 -2.10 -2.87
N ASN A 13 -17.07 -1.75 -3.29
CA ASN A 13 -16.61 -0.37 -3.51
C ASN A 13 -16.80 0.57 -2.30
N CYS A 14 -16.82 0.05 -1.07
CA CYS A 14 -17.07 0.85 0.13
C CYS A 14 -15.87 1.71 0.59
N ARG A 15 -14.69 1.50 0.03
CA ARG A 15 -13.43 2.24 0.29
C ARG A 15 -12.95 2.27 1.75
N ARG A 16 -13.51 1.47 2.65
CA ARG A 16 -13.06 1.40 4.05
C ARG A 16 -11.60 0.99 4.18
N CYS A 17 -11.09 0.17 3.26
CA CYS A 17 -9.69 -0.22 3.20
C CYS A 17 -8.77 0.98 2.94
N GLU A 18 -9.17 1.96 2.11
CA GLU A 18 -8.42 3.19 1.87
C GLU A 18 -8.37 4.06 3.13
N VAL A 19 -9.52 4.23 3.81
CA VAL A 19 -9.62 4.99 5.06
C VAL A 19 -8.76 4.38 6.15
N ALA A 20 -8.84 3.06 6.34
CA ALA A 20 -8.03 2.35 7.32
C ALA A 20 -6.53 2.43 7.02
N CYS A 21 -6.16 2.32 5.74
CA CYS A 21 -4.77 2.46 5.30
C CYS A 21 -4.23 3.87 5.58
N LYS A 22 -4.99 4.92 5.26
CA LYS A 22 -4.62 6.30 5.58
C LYS A 22 -4.43 6.50 7.09
N ALA A 23 -5.39 6.05 7.90
CA ALA A 23 -5.32 6.18 9.35
C ALA A 23 -4.12 5.45 9.95
N GLN A 24 -3.80 4.26 9.45
CA GLN A 24 -2.66 3.47 9.92
C GLN A 24 -1.31 4.14 9.61
N HIS A 25 -1.21 4.81 8.46
CA HIS A 25 0.02 5.49 8.04
C HIS A 25 0.04 6.99 8.39
N SER A 26 -0.86 7.41 9.28
CA SER A 26 -0.87 8.75 9.85
C SER A 26 0.03 8.85 11.10
N PRO A 27 0.32 10.05 11.60
CA PRO A 27 0.97 10.24 12.90
C PRO A 27 0.18 9.66 14.10
N TRP A 28 -1.07 9.25 13.88
CA TRP A 28 -1.94 8.65 14.91
C TRP A 28 -2.49 7.29 14.44
N PRO A 29 -1.64 6.23 14.38
CA PRO A 29 -2.04 4.92 13.88
C PRO A 29 -3.29 4.37 14.58
N GLY A 30 -4.26 3.90 13.78
CA GLY A 30 -5.52 3.34 14.30
C GLY A 30 -6.56 4.36 14.79
N ASN A 31 -6.21 5.62 14.94
CA ASN A 31 -7.16 6.67 15.32
C ASN A 31 -7.67 7.45 14.11
N ILE A 32 -8.78 6.96 13.52
CA ILE A 32 -9.37 7.54 12.30
C ILE A 32 -9.73 9.00 12.50
N VAL A 33 -10.33 9.36 13.64
CA VAL A 33 -10.77 10.74 13.90
C VAL A 33 -9.58 11.69 13.88
N LYS A 34 -8.56 11.43 14.69
CA LYS A 34 -7.36 12.29 14.72
C LYS A 34 -6.64 12.32 13.37
N ALA A 35 -6.53 11.18 12.69
CA ALA A 35 -5.88 11.10 11.39
C ALA A 35 -6.53 12.06 10.37
N PHE A 36 -7.85 12.08 10.29
CA PHE A 36 -8.54 12.90 9.29
C PHE A 36 -8.80 14.35 9.74
N THR A 37 -8.91 14.62 11.05
CA THR A 37 -9.12 16.00 11.52
C THR A 37 -7.82 16.80 11.64
N LEU A 38 -6.69 16.15 11.95
CA LEU A 38 -5.43 16.85 12.21
C LEU A 38 -4.43 16.77 11.06
N ALA A 39 -4.41 15.65 10.30
CA ALA A 39 -3.50 15.51 9.14
C ALA A 39 -4.16 15.90 7.81
N GLY A 40 -5.49 15.96 7.73
CA GLY A 40 -6.20 16.37 6.52
C GLY A 40 -5.76 15.61 5.27
N ASP A 41 -5.31 16.35 4.26
CA ASP A 41 -4.87 15.82 2.96
C ASP A 41 -3.40 15.35 2.94
N GLU A 42 -2.67 15.46 4.04
CA GLU A 42 -1.25 15.07 4.11
C GLU A 42 -1.04 13.57 4.32
N ILE A 43 -2.11 12.80 4.53
CA ILE A 43 -2.06 11.34 4.67
C ILE A 43 -2.50 10.64 3.38
N TYR A 44 -1.73 9.64 2.98
CA TYR A 44 -1.93 8.93 1.71
C TYR A 44 -2.16 7.44 1.94
N ASN A 45 -3.15 6.90 1.22
CA ASN A 45 -3.39 5.46 1.19
C ASN A 45 -2.38 4.74 0.29
N ARG A 46 -2.09 3.48 0.62
CA ARG A 46 -1.22 2.57 -0.13
C ARG A 46 -2.00 1.42 -0.76
N VAL A 47 -3.31 1.42 -0.59
CA VAL A 47 -4.30 0.59 -1.29
C VAL A 47 -5.29 1.53 -1.94
N ARG A 48 -5.76 1.19 -3.15
CA ARG A 48 -6.70 2.02 -3.91
C ARG A 48 -7.81 1.15 -4.47
N VAL A 49 -9.05 1.55 -4.28
CA VAL A 49 -10.19 0.86 -4.87
C VAL A 49 -10.41 1.40 -6.29
N GLU A 50 -10.29 0.51 -7.24
CA GLU A 50 -10.49 0.75 -8.67
C GLU A 50 -11.76 0.05 -9.12
N GLY A 51 -12.38 0.60 -10.16
CA GLY A 51 -13.58 0.05 -10.76
C GLY A 51 -14.80 0.94 -10.59
N ASP A 52 -15.95 0.38 -10.94
CA ASP A 52 -17.25 1.04 -10.90
C ASP A 52 -18.21 0.33 -9.92
N ASN A 53 -19.51 0.61 -10.05
CA ASN A 53 -20.53 0.01 -9.20
C ASN A 53 -20.85 -1.46 -9.59
N ILE A 54 -20.32 -1.95 -10.70
CA ILE A 54 -20.56 -3.31 -11.19
C ILE A 54 -19.38 -4.22 -10.80
N VAL A 55 -18.17 -3.77 -11.09
CA VAL A 55 -16.94 -4.50 -10.77
C VAL A 55 -15.94 -3.56 -10.12
N SER A 56 -15.52 -3.89 -8.91
CA SER A 56 -14.51 -3.12 -8.19
C SER A 56 -13.53 -4.05 -7.47
N PHE A 57 -12.31 -3.57 -7.25
CA PHE A 57 -11.30 -4.30 -6.50
C PHE A 57 -10.33 -3.35 -5.81
N ALA A 58 -9.72 -3.81 -4.74
CA ALA A 58 -8.70 -3.04 -4.02
C ALA A 58 -7.32 -3.33 -4.62
N ALA A 59 -6.80 -2.39 -5.40
CA ALA A 59 -5.45 -2.46 -5.97
C ALA A 59 -4.41 -2.19 -4.87
N ASN A 60 -3.50 -3.13 -4.68
CA ASN A 60 -2.40 -3.04 -3.74
C ASN A 60 -1.14 -3.71 -4.27
N SER A 61 -0.01 -3.52 -3.60
CA SER A 61 1.23 -4.18 -4.00
C SER A 61 1.16 -5.69 -3.78
N ARG A 62 1.61 -6.44 -4.78
CA ARG A 62 1.70 -7.91 -4.74
C ARG A 62 3.03 -8.42 -4.19
N HIS A 63 3.98 -7.54 -3.83
CA HIS A 63 5.31 -7.89 -3.36
C HIS A 63 5.95 -9.01 -4.21
N CYS A 64 6.07 -8.74 -5.51
CA CYS A 64 6.47 -9.72 -6.54
C CYS A 64 7.80 -10.40 -6.19
N ALA A 65 7.95 -11.68 -6.56
CA ALA A 65 9.21 -12.42 -6.41
C ALA A 65 10.33 -11.80 -7.28
N LYS A 66 9.96 -11.34 -8.49
CA LYS A 66 10.82 -10.57 -9.40
C LYS A 66 10.25 -9.16 -9.53
N PRO A 67 10.57 -8.23 -8.62
CA PRO A 67 9.93 -6.93 -8.56
C PRO A 67 10.54 -5.95 -9.55
N LYS A 68 9.94 -5.77 -10.72
CA LYS A 68 10.39 -4.82 -11.76
C LYS A 68 10.55 -3.39 -11.23
N CYS A 69 9.75 -3.00 -10.23
CA CYS A 69 9.88 -1.69 -9.59
C CYS A 69 11.19 -1.53 -8.80
N VAL A 70 11.77 -2.62 -8.30
CA VAL A 70 13.10 -2.63 -7.66
C VAL A 70 14.19 -2.60 -8.72
N GLU A 71 14.08 -3.46 -9.74
CA GLU A 71 15.04 -3.53 -10.86
C GLU A 71 15.17 -2.19 -11.59
N GLY A 72 14.04 -1.48 -11.79
CA GLY A 72 14.02 -0.18 -12.46
C GLY A 72 14.29 1.02 -11.56
N CYS A 73 14.57 0.83 -10.28
CA CYS A 73 14.78 1.96 -9.36
C CYS A 73 16.21 2.51 -9.43
N ILE A 74 16.40 3.61 -10.14
CA ILE A 74 17.72 4.22 -10.35
C ILE A 74 18.41 4.72 -9.07
N SER A 75 17.63 5.07 -8.04
CA SER A 75 18.16 5.54 -6.75
C SER A 75 18.27 4.44 -5.69
N GLY A 76 17.81 3.22 -6.00
CA GLY A 76 17.75 2.12 -5.04
C GLY A 76 16.79 2.37 -3.88
N ALA A 77 15.83 3.29 -4.02
CA ALA A 77 14.81 3.54 -3.01
C ALA A 77 13.82 2.39 -2.87
N MET A 78 13.51 1.69 -3.99
CA MET A 78 12.71 0.47 -3.94
C MET A 78 13.60 -0.69 -3.56
N GLN A 79 13.24 -1.39 -2.50
CA GLN A 79 14.02 -2.50 -1.96
C GLN A 79 13.13 -3.71 -1.70
N ARG A 80 13.70 -4.88 -1.84
CA ARG A 80 13.05 -6.14 -1.46
C ARG A 80 13.81 -6.73 -0.29
N ASP A 81 13.11 -6.96 0.79
CA ASP A 81 13.65 -7.67 1.94
C ASP A 81 13.95 -9.14 1.54
N PRO A 82 15.16 -9.62 1.71
CA PRO A 82 15.54 -10.99 1.32
C PRO A 82 14.87 -12.08 2.17
N GLU A 83 14.55 -11.79 3.43
CA GLU A 83 13.96 -12.76 4.36
C GLU A 83 12.44 -12.84 4.21
N THR A 84 11.77 -11.70 4.27
CA THR A 84 10.31 -11.64 4.21
C THR A 84 9.77 -11.58 2.78
N GLY A 85 10.59 -11.13 1.83
CA GLY A 85 10.22 -10.87 0.45
C GLY A 85 9.33 -9.64 0.27
N VAL A 86 9.13 -8.85 1.30
CA VAL A 86 8.35 -7.61 1.25
C VAL A 86 9.12 -6.55 0.45
N VAL A 87 8.44 -5.91 -0.48
CA VAL A 87 9.01 -4.80 -1.25
C VAL A 87 8.54 -3.50 -0.61
N THR A 88 9.47 -2.65 -0.25
CA THR A 88 9.22 -1.33 0.37
C THR A 88 9.82 -0.20 -0.45
N SER A 89 9.45 1.03 -0.13
CA SER A 89 10.04 2.25 -0.69
C SER A 89 10.64 3.07 0.44
N ASP A 90 11.92 3.41 0.31
CA ASP A 90 12.61 4.33 1.22
C ASP A 90 12.43 5.78 0.73
N PRO A 91 11.66 6.62 1.45
CA PRO A 91 11.42 7.99 1.05
C PRO A 91 12.70 8.85 1.01
N SER A 92 13.68 8.55 1.86
CA SER A 92 14.94 9.32 1.96
C SER A 92 15.78 9.19 0.69
N ARG A 93 15.78 8.02 0.07
CA ARG A 93 16.52 7.69 -1.16
C ARG A 93 15.73 8.00 -2.43
N CYS A 94 14.40 8.16 -2.32
CA CYS A 94 13.55 8.39 -3.47
C CYS A 94 13.82 9.76 -4.11
N VAL A 95 14.05 9.79 -5.42
CA VAL A 95 14.27 11.02 -6.20
C VAL A 95 13.03 11.45 -6.98
N GLY A 96 11.91 10.75 -6.84
CA GLY A 96 10.65 11.11 -7.48
C GLY A 96 10.58 10.87 -9.00
N CYS A 97 11.48 10.10 -9.59
CA CYS A 97 11.60 9.89 -11.05
C CYS A 97 10.42 9.13 -11.69
N ARG A 98 9.53 8.52 -10.89
CA ARG A 98 8.34 7.76 -11.32
C ARG A 98 8.61 6.49 -12.14
N THR A 99 9.85 6.07 -12.36
CA THR A 99 10.18 4.84 -13.11
C THR A 99 9.48 3.61 -12.52
N CYS A 100 9.44 3.50 -11.19
CA CYS A 100 8.76 2.40 -10.51
C CYS A 100 7.24 2.32 -10.80
N VAL A 101 6.59 3.48 -11.05
CA VAL A 101 5.17 3.53 -11.43
C VAL A 101 4.99 2.92 -12.81
N SER A 102 5.81 3.34 -13.79
CA SER A 102 5.77 2.81 -15.17
C SER A 102 6.13 1.33 -15.24
N MET A 103 7.02 0.86 -14.36
CA MET A 103 7.44 -0.54 -14.31
C MET A 103 6.45 -1.46 -13.61
N CYS A 104 5.47 -0.91 -12.87
CA CYS A 104 4.50 -1.71 -12.13
C CYS A 104 3.29 -2.10 -13.01
N PRO A 105 3.12 -3.38 -13.40
CA PRO A 105 2.00 -3.78 -14.25
C PRO A 105 0.64 -3.76 -13.52
N PHE A 106 0.66 -3.58 -12.18
CA PHE A 106 -0.53 -3.61 -11.33
C PHE A 106 -0.98 -2.22 -10.88
N GLY A 107 -0.33 -1.13 -11.33
CA GLY A 107 -0.65 0.23 -10.90
C GLY A 107 -0.58 0.46 -9.38
N ALA A 108 0.20 -0.36 -8.65
CA ALA A 108 0.18 -0.42 -7.19
C ALA A 108 1.14 0.57 -6.51
N ILE A 109 1.66 1.55 -7.25
CA ILE A 109 2.61 2.55 -6.75
C ILE A 109 2.06 3.94 -7.05
N THR A 110 1.96 4.76 -6.02
CA THR A 110 1.52 6.16 -6.13
C THR A 110 2.68 7.09 -5.82
N VAL A 111 2.73 8.22 -6.49
CA VAL A 111 3.71 9.28 -6.18
C VAL A 111 2.98 10.44 -5.51
N VAL A 112 3.45 10.82 -4.35
CA VAL A 112 2.84 11.85 -3.51
C VAL A 112 3.86 12.93 -3.15
N PRO A 113 3.45 14.15 -2.80
CA PRO A 113 4.35 15.14 -2.21
C PRO A 113 5.05 14.58 -0.97
N ALA A 114 6.33 14.88 -0.79
CA ALA A 114 7.01 14.52 0.44
C ALA A 114 6.60 15.48 1.57
N PRO A 115 6.58 15.02 2.82
CA PRO A 115 6.33 15.89 3.98
C PRO A 115 7.30 17.09 4.06
N SER A 116 8.51 16.93 3.54
CA SER A 116 9.51 18.00 3.43
C SER A 116 9.23 19.03 2.33
N GLY A 117 8.26 18.78 1.45
CA GLY A 117 7.93 19.64 0.32
C GLY A 117 8.99 19.73 -0.79
N VAL A 118 10.14 19.09 -0.62
CA VAL A 118 11.30 19.26 -1.53
C VAL A 118 11.18 18.42 -2.80
N LYS A 119 10.70 17.19 -2.68
CA LYS A 119 10.59 16.26 -3.82
C LYS A 119 9.46 15.26 -3.62
N PRO A 120 8.77 14.84 -4.70
CA PRO A 120 7.76 13.79 -4.58
C PRO A 120 8.41 12.44 -4.22
N ILE A 121 7.67 11.61 -3.52
CA ILE A 121 8.11 10.26 -3.09
C ILE A 121 7.15 9.19 -3.60
N ALA A 122 7.69 8.03 -3.92
CA ALA A 122 6.90 6.87 -4.29
C ALA A 122 6.40 6.15 -3.04
N LEU A 123 5.09 5.95 -2.96
CA LEU A 123 4.42 5.17 -1.93
C LEU A 123 3.82 3.89 -2.51
N LYS A 124 3.93 2.81 -1.78
CA LYS A 124 3.30 1.52 -2.06
C LYS A 124 2.97 0.79 -0.76
N CYS A 125 2.13 -0.22 -0.84
CA CYS A 125 1.84 -1.08 0.30
C CYS A 125 3.13 -1.68 0.88
N ASP A 126 3.26 -1.66 2.19
CA ASP A 126 4.36 -2.22 2.99
C ASP A 126 3.84 -3.29 3.97
N LEU A 127 2.59 -3.74 3.78
CA LEU A 127 1.86 -4.67 4.67
C LEU A 127 1.66 -4.10 6.08
N CYS A 128 1.71 -2.78 6.24
CA CYS A 128 1.67 -2.03 7.50
C CYS A 128 2.89 -2.27 8.40
N GLY A 129 3.97 -2.89 7.90
CA GLY A 129 5.17 -3.19 8.69
C GLY A 129 4.84 -3.97 9.97
N ASP A 130 5.57 -3.66 11.03
CA ASP A 130 5.34 -4.27 12.37
C ASP A 130 4.10 -3.68 13.09
N GLY A 131 3.48 -2.66 12.51
CA GLY A 131 2.27 -1.99 13.02
C GLY A 131 0.97 -2.55 12.44
N ALA A 132 0.95 -3.81 12.01
CA ALA A 132 -0.28 -4.48 11.60
C ALA A 132 -1.36 -4.34 12.69
N GLY A 133 -2.62 -4.13 12.27
CA GLY A 133 -3.74 -3.90 13.20
C GLY A 133 -3.86 -4.95 14.31
N ALA A 134 -4.77 -4.76 15.23
CA ALA A 134 -4.89 -5.49 16.50
C ALA A 134 -4.87 -7.03 16.42
N ALA A 135 -5.02 -7.63 15.23
CA ALA A 135 -5.00 -9.07 15.00
C ALA A 135 -3.75 -9.56 14.23
N GLY A 136 -2.70 -8.72 14.08
CA GLY A 136 -1.53 -9.09 13.26
C GLY A 136 -1.79 -9.07 11.75
N GLU A 137 -2.94 -8.54 11.32
CA GLU A 137 -3.31 -8.38 9.93
C GLU A 137 -3.18 -6.91 9.49
N PRO A 138 -2.89 -6.63 8.20
CA PRO A 138 -2.91 -5.27 7.67
C PRO A 138 -4.25 -4.59 7.88
N SER A 139 -4.22 -3.31 8.27
CA SER A 139 -5.42 -2.53 8.63
C SER A 139 -6.51 -2.51 7.55
N CYS A 140 -6.12 -2.57 6.26
CA CYS A 140 -7.07 -2.64 5.17
C CYS A 140 -7.82 -3.98 5.09
N VAL A 141 -7.16 -5.08 5.50
CA VAL A 141 -7.76 -6.43 5.57
C VAL A 141 -8.75 -6.46 6.72
N ALA A 142 -8.32 -6.06 7.92
CA ALA A 142 -9.15 -6.00 9.12
C ALA A 142 -10.40 -5.09 8.95
N ALA A 143 -10.29 -4.01 8.17
CA ALA A 143 -11.37 -3.07 7.92
C ALA A 143 -12.36 -3.53 6.83
N CYS A 144 -12.06 -4.59 6.09
CA CYS A 144 -12.90 -5.03 4.97
C CYS A 144 -14.16 -5.78 5.46
N PRO A 145 -15.37 -5.21 5.31
CA PRO A 145 -16.59 -5.84 5.86
C PRO A 145 -16.94 -7.15 5.16
N ASN A 146 -16.66 -7.24 3.86
CA ASN A 146 -16.97 -8.43 3.05
C ASN A 146 -15.79 -9.38 2.90
N ARG A 147 -14.67 -9.16 3.62
CA ARG A 147 -13.45 -9.97 3.48
C ARG A 147 -12.95 -10.10 2.03
N ALA A 148 -13.20 -9.07 1.23
CA ALA A 148 -12.69 -9.00 -0.16
C ALA A 148 -11.17 -8.83 -0.22
N LEU A 149 -10.51 -8.56 0.90
CA LEU A 149 -9.06 -8.56 1.07
C LEU A 149 -8.66 -9.69 2.01
N MET A 150 -7.78 -10.55 1.54
CA MET A 150 -7.27 -11.70 2.29
C MET A 150 -5.76 -11.55 2.52
N TYR A 151 -5.33 -11.67 3.77
CA TYR A 151 -3.92 -11.70 4.12
C TYR A 151 -3.49 -13.16 4.25
N VAL A 152 -2.65 -13.60 3.34
CA VAL A 152 -2.25 -15.01 3.25
C VAL A 152 -0.73 -15.14 3.17
N GLU A 153 -0.25 -16.24 3.69
CA GLU A 153 1.12 -16.67 3.49
C GLU A 153 1.17 -17.55 2.23
N SER A 154 1.84 -17.06 1.18
CA SER A 154 2.04 -17.83 -0.04
C SER A 154 3.48 -18.33 -0.09
N GLU A 155 3.68 -19.58 -0.47
CA GLU A 155 5.00 -20.04 -0.89
C GLU A 155 5.44 -19.23 -2.12
N ALA A 156 6.75 -18.95 -2.22
CA ALA A 156 7.29 -18.25 -3.37
C ALA A 156 7.17 -19.16 -4.60
N MET A 157 6.31 -18.77 -5.54
CA MET A 157 6.34 -19.35 -6.90
C MET A 157 7.45 -18.70 -7.71
#